data_8c918fd2615db36e7890127caa6494d6
#
_entry.id   8c918fd2615db36e7890127caa6494d6
#
_cell.length_a   1.000
_cell.length_b   1.000
_cell.length_c   1.000
_cell.angle_alpha   90.00
_cell.angle_beta   90.00
_cell.angle_gamma   90.00
#
_symmetry.space_group_name_H-M   'P 1'
#
loop_
_entity.id
_entity.type
_entity.pdbx_description
1 polymer ?
#
loop_
_entity_poly.entity_id
_entity_poly.type
_entity_poly.pdbx_seq_one_letter_code
_entity_poly.pdbx_strand_id
1 'polypeptide(L)'
;MIISDIMVQKVFTLSLDDTAAKAQSIMHEKNINQLPVVDNEGKYRGMIFAKEFLNLNTMPSSKLKNFIAKTPVLSPNDTIEKSIQLIVTTGNRALPVVEEGKLISIVSETDVVSAANFGRRTVDEVMSGAIVIEENYTLANALTRMRRYNISRLPVIKSNGVVTGIINALEISKIMATPLERIGKAPGLRGLASGTAIREVKVRDIMRRAISVERGTRLNELVDMFKRNEEIVVVGNERPIGIVTPRDALEITLPYRKEPRIHIAHTDAEVRRTIEEQMAKFLKKIQGKLENIRAVIVYADKHKTRKYSVRARLLAAKGVIDAKAVGYDPVSACQELISKLDRQIRSEHDYMRTEQRQHKKEF
;
A
#
# COMPACT_ATOMS: atom_id res chain seq x y z
N MET A 1 -11.63 -10.32 20.92
CA MET A 1 -10.22 -10.62 20.59
C MET A 1 -9.39 -9.36 20.78
N ILE A 2 -8.28 -9.45 21.50
CA ILE A 2 -7.38 -8.35 21.82
C ILE A 2 -6.01 -8.59 21.19
N ILE A 3 -5.13 -7.61 21.25
CA ILE A 3 -3.82 -7.66 20.58
C ILE A 3 -2.92 -8.79 21.10
N SER A 4 -2.97 -9.08 22.41
CA SER A 4 -2.22 -10.19 22.99
C SER A 4 -2.57 -11.56 22.37
N ASP A 5 -3.76 -11.71 21.78
CA ASP A 5 -4.19 -12.97 21.17
C ASP A 5 -3.50 -13.22 19.80
N ILE A 6 -2.97 -12.17 19.16
CA ILE A 6 -2.43 -12.24 17.80
C ILE A 6 -1.00 -11.71 17.65
N MET A 7 -0.41 -11.15 18.70
CA MET A 7 0.93 -10.57 18.63
C MET A 7 2.01 -11.63 18.51
N VAL A 8 3.09 -11.30 17.78
CA VAL A 8 4.22 -12.20 17.53
C VAL A 8 5.17 -12.19 18.72
N GLN A 9 5.52 -13.36 19.26
CA GLN A 9 6.39 -13.45 20.44
C GLN A 9 7.87 -13.07 20.18
N LYS A 10 8.37 -13.27 18.97
CA LYS A 10 9.78 -13.01 18.63
C LYS A 10 9.89 -11.84 17.68
N VAL A 11 10.40 -10.71 18.16
CA VAL A 11 10.58 -9.47 17.39
C VAL A 11 12.06 -9.24 17.10
N PHE A 12 12.38 -8.96 15.84
CA PHE A 12 13.69 -8.45 15.46
C PHE A 12 13.72 -6.94 15.75
N THR A 13 14.70 -6.50 16.53
CA THR A 13 14.86 -5.11 16.92
C THR A 13 16.21 -4.55 16.48
N LEU A 14 16.29 -3.24 16.41
CA LEU A 14 17.51 -2.49 16.19
C LEU A 14 17.81 -1.62 17.43
N SER A 15 19.10 -1.36 17.68
CA SER A 15 19.53 -0.37 18.66
C SER A 15 19.69 1.00 18.00
N LEU A 16 19.65 2.07 18.81
CA LEU A 16 19.94 3.44 18.37
C LEU A 16 21.33 3.58 17.72
N ASP A 17 22.28 2.77 18.16
CA ASP A 17 23.66 2.79 17.68
C ASP A 17 23.91 1.93 16.45
N ASP A 18 22.94 1.15 16.02
CA ASP A 18 23.03 0.35 14.81
C ASP A 18 23.13 1.23 13.56
N THR A 19 23.61 0.61 12.47
CA THR A 19 23.83 1.29 11.19
C THR A 19 22.73 0.98 10.19
N ALA A 20 22.61 1.84 9.17
CA ALA A 20 21.73 1.61 8.02
C ALA A 20 22.01 0.27 7.34
N ALA A 21 23.29 -0.13 7.21
CA ALA A 21 23.67 -1.42 6.64
C ALA A 21 23.13 -2.61 7.43
N LYS A 22 23.19 -2.56 8.78
CA LYS A 22 22.63 -3.62 9.63
C LYS A 22 21.12 -3.72 9.48
N ALA A 23 20.41 -2.57 9.47
CA ALA A 23 18.96 -2.55 9.25
C ALA A 23 18.58 -3.15 7.90
N GLN A 24 19.24 -2.76 6.82
CA GLN A 24 19.03 -3.30 5.49
C GLN A 24 19.30 -4.81 5.42
N SER A 25 20.38 -5.28 6.07
CA SER A 25 20.73 -6.71 6.10
C SER A 25 19.61 -7.54 6.76
N ILE A 26 19.12 -7.11 7.93
CA ILE A 26 18.03 -7.80 8.64
C ILE A 26 16.75 -7.76 7.83
N MET A 27 16.39 -6.61 7.25
CA MET A 27 15.20 -6.47 6.42
C MET A 27 15.25 -7.39 5.20
N HIS A 28 16.42 -7.51 4.58
CA HIS A 28 16.61 -8.40 3.42
C HIS A 28 16.55 -9.88 3.82
N GLU A 29 17.30 -10.26 4.87
CA GLU A 29 17.39 -11.65 5.34
C GLU A 29 16.03 -12.18 5.80
N LYS A 30 15.25 -11.35 6.53
CA LYS A 30 13.95 -11.73 7.09
C LYS A 30 12.78 -11.37 6.18
N ASN A 31 13.04 -10.77 5.01
CA ASN A 31 12.01 -10.28 4.08
C ASN A 31 10.96 -9.38 4.74
N ILE A 32 11.41 -8.45 5.59
CA ILE A 32 10.55 -7.49 6.29
C ILE A 32 10.86 -6.06 5.85
N ASN A 33 9.86 -5.19 5.89
CA ASN A 33 9.96 -3.84 5.36
C ASN A 33 10.09 -2.77 6.45
N GLN A 34 10.07 -3.18 7.73
CA GLN A 34 10.16 -2.29 8.87
C GLN A 34 10.70 -3.01 10.09
N LEU A 35 11.41 -2.27 10.95
CA LEU A 35 12.01 -2.77 12.18
C LEU A 35 11.81 -1.75 13.32
N PRO A 36 11.39 -2.20 14.50
CA PRO A 36 11.38 -1.35 15.68
C PRO A 36 12.79 -1.10 16.21
N VAL A 37 12.97 0.10 16.74
CA VAL A 37 14.22 0.53 17.41
C VAL A 37 13.96 0.63 18.91
N VAL A 38 14.85 0.06 19.68
CA VAL A 38 14.83 0.11 21.15
C VAL A 38 16.13 0.70 21.68
N ASP A 39 16.11 1.22 22.90
CA ASP A 39 17.33 1.59 23.62
C ASP A 39 17.87 0.40 24.45
N ASN A 40 18.93 0.67 25.21
CA ASN A 40 19.60 -0.34 26.04
C ASN A 40 18.73 -0.88 27.19
N GLU A 41 17.63 -0.18 27.53
CA GLU A 41 16.66 -0.59 28.55
C GLU A 41 15.45 -1.33 27.93
N GLY A 42 15.47 -1.54 26.59
CA GLY A 42 14.36 -2.16 25.85
C GLY A 42 13.18 -1.22 25.61
N LYS A 43 13.31 0.07 25.91
CA LYS A 43 12.25 1.04 25.63
C LYS A 43 12.12 1.32 24.14
N TYR A 44 10.91 1.35 23.65
CA TYR A 44 10.60 1.66 22.27
C TYR A 44 10.94 3.11 21.92
N ARG A 45 11.68 3.30 20.82
CA ARG A 45 12.15 4.62 20.34
C ARG A 45 11.54 5.04 19.01
N GLY A 46 10.99 4.10 18.23
CA GLY A 46 10.35 4.32 16.96
C GLY A 46 10.59 3.19 15.97
N MET A 47 10.23 3.43 14.71
CA MET A 47 10.36 2.45 13.62
C MET A 47 11.33 2.96 12.54
N ILE A 48 12.00 2.02 11.90
CA ILE A 48 12.74 2.23 10.66
C ILE A 48 12.00 1.53 9.54
N PHE A 49 11.85 2.20 8.40
CA PHE A 49 11.20 1.65 7.22
C PHE A 49 12.19 1.44 6.07
N ALA A 50 12.04 0.36 5.31
CA ALA A 50 12.90 0.05 4.16
C ALA A 50 12.93 1.19 3.13
N LYS A 51 11.83 1.93 2.96
CA LYS A 51 11.74 3.08 2.05
C LYS A 51 12.73 4.20 2.36
N GLU A 52 13.15 4.35 3.61
CA GLU A 52 14.12 5.39 4.01
C GLU A 52 15.51 5.13 3.41
N PHE A 53 15.83 3.87 3.10
CA PHE A 53 17.09 3.47 2.51
C PHE A 53 17.08 3.45 0.96
N LEU A 54 15.93 3.72 0.32
CA LEU A 54 15.84 3.84 -1.14
C LEU A 54 16.46 5.13 -1.67
N ASN A 55 16.83 6.06 -0.78
CA ASN A 55 17.56 7.26 -1.15
C ASN A 55 19.03 6.94 -1.40
N LEU A 56 19.50 7.22 -2.63
CA LEU A 56 20.89 7.00 -3.07
C LEU A 56 21.97 7.66 -2.21
N ASN A 57 21.60 8.56 -1.30
CA ASN A 57 22.52 9.31 -0.42
C ASN A 57 22.64 8.70 0.98
N THR A 58 22.00 7.56 1.27
CA THR A 58 22.13 6.91 2.57
C THR A 58 23.42 6.11 2.59
N MET A 59 24.42 6.58 3.35
CA MET A 59 25.66 5.83 3.53
C MET A 59 25.41 4.59 4.40
N PRO A 60 26.00 3.43 4.07
CA PRO A 60 25.85 2.19 4.85
C PRO A 60 26.20 2.35 6.34
N SER A 61 27.17 3.22 6.66
CA SER A 61 27.62 3.53 8.01
C SER A 61 26.75 4.55 8.76
N SER A 62 25.72 5.12 8.12
CA SER A 62 24.84 6.10 8.77
C SER A 62 24.15 5.50 9.99
N LYS A 63 24.16 6.24 11.11
CA LYS A 63 23.48 5.84 12.34
C LYS A 63 21.95 5.94 12.19
N LEU A 64 21.22 4.99 12.79
CA LEU A 64 19.77 4.87 12.67
C LEU A 64 18.99 6.03 13.26
N LYS A 65 19.54 6.75 14.24
CA LYS A 65 18.89 7.91 14.89
C LYS A 65 18.32 8.95 13.91
N ASN A 66 18.90 9.04 12.72
CA ASN A 66 18.48 10.00 11.68
C ASN A 66 17.30 9.50 10.82
N PHE A 67 16.91 8.23 10.97
CA PHE A 67 15.88 7.57 10.15
C PHE A 67 14.69 7.08 10.97
N ILE A 68 14.72 7.30 12.30
CA ILE A 68 13.65 6.84 13.20
C ILE A 68 12.39 7.66 12.97
N ALA A 69 11.32 6.98 12.62
CA ALA A 69 9.99 7.54 12.53
C ALA A 69 9.16 7.23 13.77
N LYS A 70 8.46 8.22 14.30
CA LYS A 70 7.45 8.00 15.35
C LYS A 70 6.24 7.32 14.72
N THR A 71 5.80 6.22 15.30
CA THR A 71 4.60 5.49 14.89
C THR A 71 3.66 5.33 16.08
N PRO A 72 2.35 5.19 15.81
CA PRO A 72 1.42 4.79 16.85
C PRO A 72 1.84 3.45 17.46
N VAL A 73 1.53 3.28 18.73
CA VAL A 73 1.78 2.03 19.47
C VAL A 73 0.45 1.39 19.87
N LEU A 74 0.46 0.08 20.01
CA LEU A 74 -0.62 -0.71 20.58
C LEU A 74 -0.24 -1.13 21.99
N SER A 75 -1.24 -1.31 22.86
CA SER A 75 -1.14 -2.04 24.11
C SER A 75 -1.59 -3.50 23.90
N PRO A 76 -1.11 -4.48 24.69
CA PRO A 76 -1.60 -5.86 24.64
C PRO A 76 -3.13 -5.99 24.79
N ASN A 77 -3.72 -5.10 25.56
CA ASN A 77 -5.16 -5.07 25.86
C ASN A 77 -5.99 -4.27 24.84
N ASP A 78 -5.37 -3.70 23.81
CA ASP A 78 -6.09 -3.00 22.74
C ASP A 78 -6.89 -3.99 21.90
N THR A 79 -7.98 -3.49 21.31
CA THR A 79 -8.85 -4.32 20.46
C THR A 79 -8.29 -4.45 19.03
N ILE A 80 -8.71 -5.50 18.33
CA ILE A 80 -8.37 -5.68 16.91
C ILE A 80 -8.87 -4.50 16.08
N GLU A 81 -10.05 -3.97 16.36
CA GLU A 81 -10.62 -2.80 15.66
C GLU A 81 -9.72 -1.57 15.77
N LYS A 82 -9.10 -1.35 16.95
CA LYS A 82 -8.11 -0.26 17.13
C LYS A 82 -6.88 -0.47 16.24
N SER A 83 -6.37 -1.71 16.15
CA SER A 83 -5.25 -2.03 15.28
C SER A 83 -5.60 -1.82 13.80
N ILE A 84 -6.78 -2.25 13.36
CA ILE A 84 -7.29 -2.01 12.00
C ILE A 84 -7.33 -0.50 11.72
N GLN A 85 -7.93 0.27 12.62
CA GLN A 85 -8.01 1.71 12.46
C GLN A 85 -6.61 2.33 12.31
N LEU A 86 -5.66 1.99 13.17
CA LEU A 86 -4.30 2.53 13.13
C LEU A 86 -3.56 2.10 11.84
N ILE A 87 -3.60 0.84 11.44
CA ILE A 87 -2.97 0.32 10.21
C ILE A 87 -3.52 1.07 8.99
N VAL A 88 -4.84 1.14 8.87
CA VAL A 88 -5.48 1.76 7.72
C VAL A 88 -5.21 3.27 7.67
N THR A 89 -5.29 3.97 8.80
CA THR A 89 -5.18 5.43 8.82
C THR A 89 -3.75 5.95 8.75
N THR A 90 -2.77 5.19 9.24
CA THR A 90 -1.36 5.60 9.21
C THR A 90 -0.59 5.07 8.01
N GLY A 91 -1.10 4.04 7.34
CA GLY A 91 -0.41 3.39 6.26
C GLY A 91 0.73 2.46 6.68
N ASN A 92 0.93 2.24 7.98
CA ASN A 92 1.94 1.33 8.49
C ASN A 92 1.52 -0.12 8.26
N ARG A 93 2.47 -0.97 7.84
CA ARG A 93 2.22 -2.40 7.61
C ARG A 93 2.27 -3.25 8.87
N ALA A 94 2.85 -2.72 9.94
CA ALA A 94 2.81 -3.31 11.27
C ALA A 94 2.95 -2.21 12.33
N LEU A 95 2.47 -2.51 13.52
CA LEU A 95 2.45 -1.62 14.67
C LEU A 95 3.20 -2.26 15.84
N PRO A 96 4.04 -1.49 16.56
CA PRO A 96 4.70 -1.97 17.76
C PRO A 96 3.67 -2.12 18.89
N VAL A 97 3.79 -3.20 19.65
CA VAL A 97 3.05 -3.41 20.90
C VAL A 97 3.96 -3.05 22.06
N VAL A 98 3.53 -2.09 22.87
CA VAL A 98 4.34 -1.48 23.92
C VAL A 98 3.59 -1.57 25.24
N GLU A 99 4.30 -1.99 26.29
CA GLU A 99 3.81 -2.04 27.65
C GLU A 99 4.84 -1.36 28.57
N GLU A 100 4.41 -0.45 29.42
CA GLU A 100 5.27 0.36 30.29
C GLU A 100 6.49 1.00 29.59
N GLY A 101 6.28 1.41 28.33
CA GLY A 101 7.32 2.01 27.48
C GLY A 101 8.27 1.02 26.83
N LYS A 102 8.23 -0.27 27.17
CA LYS A 102 9.05 -1.33 26.58
C LYS A 102 8.35 -1.98 25.38
N LEU A 103 9.13 -2.28 24.35
CA LEU A 103 8.64 -3.04 23.22
C LEU A 103 8.50 -4.51 23.63
N ILE A 104 7.29 -5.06 23.54
CA ILE A 104 7.02 -6.47 23.86
C ILE A 104 6.70 -7.29 22.60
N SER A 105 6.14 -6.68 21.56
CA SER A 105 5.78 -7.37 20.33
C SER A 105 5.60 -6.42 19.15
N ILE A 106 5.24 -7.01 18.01
CA ILE A 106 4.78 -6.31 16.81
C ILE A 106 3.56 -7.04 16.25
N VAL A 107 2.62 -6.29 15.66
CA VAL A 107 1.44 -6.83 15.00
C VAL A 107 1.38 -6.29 13.57
N SER A 108 1.37 -7.18 12.59
CA SER A 108 1.34 -6.85 11.17
C SER A 108 -0.07 -6.79 10.58
N GLU A 109 -0.20 -6.20 9.39
CA GLU A 109 -1.45 -6.25 8.59
C GLU A 109 -1.96 -7.69 8.44
N THR A 110 -1.06 -8.64 8.24
CA THR A 110 -1.39 -10.06 8.03
C THR A 110 -1.93 -10.72 9.30
N ASP A 111 -1.36 -10.39 10.46
CA ASP A 111 -1.86 -10.89 11.74
C ASP A 111 -3.27 -10.38 12.01
N VAL A 112 -3.49 -9.08 11.74
CA VAL A 112 -4.81 -8.45 11.92
C VAL A 112 -5.84 -8.99 10.93
N VAL A 113 -5.46 -9.20 9.64
CA VAL A 113 -6.35 -9.84 8.64
C VAL A 113 -6.74 -11.23 9.08
N SER A 114 -5.80 -11.99 9.66
CA SER A 114 -6.08 -13.36 10.14
C SER A 114 -7.08 -13.40 11.29
N ALA A 115 -7.19 -12.32 12.06
CA ALA A 115 -8.11 -12.16 13.18
C ALA A 115 -9.42 -11.45 12.79
N ALA A 116 -9.47 -10.82 11.62
CA ALA A 116 -10.62 -10.05 11.17
C ALA A 116 -11.73 -10.95 10.63
N ASN A 117 -12.98 -10.53 10.80
CA ASN A 117 -14.14 -11.19 10.21
C ASN A 117 -14.69 -10.38 9.04
N PHE A 118 -14.63 -10.93 7.85
CA PHE A 118 -15.10 -10.29 6.63
C PHE A 118 -16.55 -10.64 6.26
N GLY A 119 -17.19 -11.57 6.98
CA GLY A 119 -18.56 -12.00 6.68
C GLY A 119 -18.67 -12.60 5.26
N ARG A 120 -19.62 -12.08 4.49
CA ARG A 120 -19.86 -12.52 3.09
C ARG A 120 -19.20 -11.62 2.04
N ARG A 121 -18.32 -10.74 2.43
CA ARG A 121 -17.69 -9.76 1.55
C ARG A 121 -16.76 -10.40 0.54
N THR A 122 -16.72 -9.81 -0.64
CA THR A 122 -15.94 -10.32 -1.79
C THR A 122 -14.82 -9.36 -2.19
N VAL A 123 -13.91 -9.86 -3.03
CA VAL A 123 -12.81 -9.07 -3.59
C VAL A 123 -13.29 -7.86 -4.40
N ASP A 124 -14.46 -7.96 -5.06
CA ASP A 124 -15.05 -6.87 -5.85
C ASP A 124 -15.35 -5.62 -5.03
N GLU A 125 -15.62 -5.79 -3.72
CA GLU A 125 -15.94 -4.68 -2.82
C GLU A 125 -14.70 -3.89 -2.37
N VAL A 126 -13.48 -4.45 -2.52
CA VAL A 126 -12.25 -3.87 -1.96
C VAL A 126 -11.13 -3.67 -2.96
N MET A 127 -11.14 -4.39 -4.09
CA MET A 127 -10.06 -4.34 -5.06
C MET A 127 -9.86 -2.94 -5.63
N SER A 128 -8.59 -2.56 -5.84
CA SER A 128 -8.23 -1.42 -6.69
C SER A 128 -8.10 -1.89 -8.12
N GLY A 129 -8.54 -1.09 -9.09
CA GLY A 129 -8.42 -1.41 -10.52
C GLY A 129 -6.99 -1.72 -10.94
N ALA A 130 -6.80 -2.77 -11.73
CA ALA A 130 -5.47 -3.20 -12.17
C ALA A 130 -4.89 -2.27 -13.24
N ILE A 131 -3.70 -1.75 -12.98
CA ILE A 131 -2.85 -1.14 -14.01
C ILE A 131 -1.80 -2.17 -14.37
N VAL A 132 -1.81 -2.63 -15.60
CA VAL A 132 -1.01 -3.77 -16.08
C VAL A 132 0.23 -3.33 -16.86
N ILE A 133 1.18 -4.25 -17.04
CA ILE A 133 2.31 -4.11 -17.96
C ILE A 133 2.52 -5.42 -18.72
N GLU A 134 2.90 -5.35 -19.99
CA GLU A 134 3.25 -6.54 -20.75
C GLU A 134 4.63 -7.07 -20.36
N GLU A 135 4.78 -8.40 -20.38
CA GLU A 135 6.00 -9.11 -19.96
C GLU A 135 7.24 -8.73 -20.77
N ASN A 136 7.07 -8.26 -22.01
CA ASN A 136 8.16 -7.85 -22.91
C ASN A 136 8.63 -6.40 -22.71
N TYR A 137 7.94 -5.61 -21.90
CA TYR A 137 8.39 -4.26 -21.55
C TYR A 137 9.61 -4.30 -20.62
N THR A 138 10.35 -3.19 -20.57
CA THR A 138 11.56 -3.08 -19.74
C THR A 138 11.23 -2.65 -18.31
N LEU A 139 12.18 -2.83 -17.39
CA LEU A 139 12.08 -2.29 -16.02
C LEU A 139 11.94 -0.76 -16.00
N ALA A 140 12.58 -0.06 -16.95
CA ALA A 140 12.42 1.38 -17.10
C ALA A 140 10.96 1.75 -17.38
N ASN A 141 10.29 0.99 -18.25
CA ASN A 141 8.86 1.17 -18.53
C ASN A 141 8.01 0.89 -17.28
N ALA A 142 8.31 -0.19 -16.55
CA ALA A 142 7.61 -0.52 -15.30
C ALA A 142 7.73 0.61 -14.27
N LEU A 143 8.93 1.11 -14.02
CA LEU A 143 9.17 2.23 -13.10
C LEU A 143 8.47 3.51 -13.54
N THR A 144 8.50 3.82 -14.85
CA THR A 144 7.81 4.98 -15.41
C THR A 144 6.30 4.87 -15.18
N ARG A 145 5.73 3.68 -15.43
CA ARG A 145 4.31 3.41 -15.23
C ARG A 145 3.94 3.50 -13.75
N MET A 146 4.74 2.89 -12.86
CA MET A 146 4.55 2.98 -11.41
C MET A 146 4.57 4.43 -10.91
N ARG A 147 5.51 5.25 -11.39
CA ARG A 147 5.59 6.69 -11.06
C ARG A 147 4.40 7.46 -11.61
N ARG A 148 4.05 7.24 -12.89
CA ARG A 148 2.93 7.94 -13.55
C ARG A 148 1.61 7.73 -12.81
N TYR A 149 1.37 6.50 -12.36
CA TYR A 149 0.15 6.13 -11.66
C TYR A 149 0.29 6.13 -10.14
N ASN A 150 1.46 6.51 -9.60
CA ASN A 150 1.80 6.48 -8.18
C ASN A 150 1.42 5.15 -7.52
N ILE A 151 1.80 4.04 -8.15
CA ILE A 151 1.59 2.67 -7.67
C ILE A 151 2.92 1.97 -7.49
N SER A 152 2.94 0.98 -6.65
CA SER A 152 4.14 0.18 -6.37
C SER A 152 4.08 -1.23 -6.93
N ARG A 153 3.01 -1.59 -7.67
CA ARG A 153 2.76 -2.93 -8.17
C ARG A 153 2.12 -2.88 -9.55
N LEU A 154 2.50 -3.82 -10.40
CA LEU A 154 1.92 -4.00 -11.73
C LEU A 154 1.71 -5.49 -11.98
N PRO A 155 0.48 -5.96 -12.18
CA PRO A 155 0.24 -7.27 -12.79
C PRO A 155 0.88 -7.29 -14.17
N VAL A 156 1.51 -8.41 -14.49
CA VAL A 156 2.19 -8.64 -15.76
C VAL A 156 1.33 -9.54 -16.64
N ILE A 157 1.16 -9.13 -17.89
CA ILE A 157 0.32 -9.84 -18.86
C ILE A 157 1.11 -10.22 -20.10
N LYS A 158 0.65 -11.27 -20.78
CA LYS A 158 1.02 -11.55 -22.17
C LYS A 158 0.30 -10.60 -23.13
N SER A 159 0.71 -10.61 -24.40
CA SER A 159 0.05 -9.83 -25.47
C SER A 159 -1.44 -10.16 -25.66
N ASN A 160 -1.88 -11.37 -25.29
CA ASN A 160 -3.29 -11.77 -25.28
C ASN A 160 -4.09 -11.27 -24.07
N GLY A 161 -3.44 -10.57 -23.11
CA GLY A 161 -4.05 -10.01 -21.92
C GLY A 161 -4.12 -10.95 -20.70
N VAL A 162 -3.68 -12.20 -20.84
CA VAL A 162 -3.67 -13.18 -19.73
C VAL A 162 -2.57 -12.82 -18.72
N VAL A 163 -2.90 -12.89 -17.42
CA VAL A 163 -1.94 -12.62 -16.33
C VAL A 163 -0.89 -13.74 -16.25
N THR A 164 0.39 -13.34 -16.16
CA THR A 164 1.52 -14.27 -16.03
C THR A 164 2.32 -14.05 -14.75
N GLY A 165 2.34 -12.83 -14.26
CA GLY A 165 3.15 -12.49 -13.09
C GLY A 165 2.72 -11.20 -12.44
N ILE A 166 3.52 -10.78 -11.48
CA ILE A 166 3.43 -9.47 -10.83
C ILE A 166 4.85 -8.94 -10.58
N ILE A 167 5.02 -7.64 -10.67
CA ILE A 167 6.27 -6.96 -10.34
C ILE A 167 5.98 -5.82 -9.38
N ASN A 168 6.82 -5.64 -8.36
CA ASN A 168 6.69 -4.52 -7.44
C ASN A 168 7.95 -3.63 -7.38
N ALA A 169 7.76 -2.38 -6.95
CA ALA A 169 8.83 -1.38 -6.92
C ALA A 169 9.96 -1.74 -5.95
N LEU A 170 9.66 -2.46 -4.87
CA LEU A 170 10.68 -2.87 -3.90
C LEU A 170 11.61 -3.93 -4.50
N GLU A 171 11.08 -4.90 -5.24
CA GLU A 171 11.88 -5.91 -5.94
C GLU A 171 12.77 -5.26 -6.99
N ILE A 172 12.23 -4.35 -7.78
CA ILE A 172 13.02 -3.59 -8.76
C ILE A 172 14.14 -2.82 -8.05
N SER A 173 13.84 -2.14 -6.94
CA SER A 173 14.85 -1.35 -6.22
C SER A 173 15.93 -2.23 -5.58
N LYS A 174 15.58 -3.41 -5.07
CA LYS A 174 16.56 -4.39 -4.56
C LYS A 174 17.54 -4.81 -5.67
N ILE A 175 17.03 -5.12 -6.86
CA ILE A 175 17.87 -5.48 -8.02
C ILE A 175 18.77 -4.31 -8.42
N MET A 176 18.23 -3.09 -8.49
CA MET A 176 19.00 -1.89 -8.83
C MET A 176 20.07 -1.53 -7.79
N ALA A 177 19.88 -1.86 -6.53
CA ALA A 177 20.83 -1.61 -5.45
C ALA A 177 21.88 -2.73 -5.31
N THR A 178 21.69 -3.88 -5.96
CA THR A 178 22.63 -4.99 -5.88
C THR A 178 23.89 -4.67 -6.71
N PRO A 179 25.13 -4.84 -6.18
CA PRO A 179 26.35 -4.67 -6.93
C PRO A 179 26.36 -5.53 -8.21
N LEU A 180 26.83 -4.97 -9.31
CA LEU A 180 26.82 -5.60 -10.66
C LEU A 180 27.46 -6.99 -10.68
N GLU A 181 28.54 -7.18 -9.93
CA GLU A 181 29.25 -8.47 -9.77
C GLU A 181 28.37 -9.59 -9.22
N ARG A 182 27.35 -9.25 -8.43
CA ARG A 182 26.39 -10.21 -7.86
C ARG A 182 25.15 -10.37 -8.77
N ILE A 183 24.76 -9.33 -9.48
CA ILE A 183 23.60 -9.37 -10.40
C ILE A 183 23.87 -10.37 -11.52
N GLY A 184 25.09 -10.40 -12.09
CA GLY A 184 25.46 -11.32 -13.17
C GLY A 184 25.39 -12.82 -12.80
N LYS A 185 25.23 -13.16 -11.53
CA LYS A 185 25.05 -14.54 -11.05
C LYS A 185 23.59 -14.95 -10.86
N ALA A 186 22.66 -13.99 -10.86
CA ALA A 186 21.24 -14.27 -10.70
C ALA A 186 20.63 -14.87 -11.99
N PRO A 187 19.73 -15.87 -11.89
CA PRO A 187 19.01 -16.38 -13.04
C PRO A 187 18.28 -15.23 -13.78
N GLY A 188 18.37 -15.19 -15.10
CA GLY A 188 17.76 -14.14 -15.93
C GLY A 188 18.58 -12.84 -16.06
N LEU A 189 19.59 -12.63 -15.22
CA LEU A 189 20.39 -11.39 -15.19
C LEU A 189 21.87 -11.61 -15.57
N ARG A 190 22.20 -12.80 -16.07
CA ARG A 190 23.57 -13.16 -16.48
C ARG A 190 24.04 -12.28 -17.63
N GLY A 191 25.22 -11.68 -17.49
CA GLY A 191 25.87 -10.86 -18.52
C GLY A 191 25.56 -9.36 -18.50
N LEU A 192 24.77 -8.86 -17.53
CA LEU A 192 24.53 -7.42 -17.36
C LEU A 192 25.74 -6.73 -16.73
N ALA A 193 26.45 -5.94 -17.50
CA ALA A 193 27.71 -5.32 -17.09
C ALA A 193 27.62 -3.85 -16.62
N SER A 194 26.46 -3.19 -16.75
CA SER A 194 26.32 -1.76 -16.39
C SER A 194 24.95 -1.41 -15.82
N GLY A 195 24.86 -0.34 -15.02
CA GLY A 195 23.59 0.14 -14.45
C GLY A 195 22.58 0.59 -15.50
N THR A 196 23.02 0.93 -16.71
CA THR A 196 22.15 1.22 -17.87
C THR A 196 21.49 -0.05 -18.36
N ALA A 197 22.23 -1.17 -18.40
CA ALA A 197 21.72 -2.47 -18.85
C ALA A 197 20.60 -3.01 -17.95
N ILE A 198 20.60 -2.72 -16.64
CA ILE A 198 19.53 -3.15 -15.72
C ILE A 198 18.17 -2.54 -16.13
N ARG A 199 18.16 -1.31 -16.62
CA ARG A 199 16.92 -0.64 -17.06
C ARG A 199 16.31 -1.29 -18.30
N GLU A 200 17.09 -1.99 -19.10
CA GLU A 200 16.69 -2.67 -20.32
C GLU A 200 16.23 -4.12 -20.08
N VAL A 201 16.45 -4.65 -18.87
CA VAL A 201 15.95 -5.98 -18.47
C VAL A 201 14.44 -6.05 -18.70
N LYS A 202 13.97 -7.14 -19.26
CA LYS A 202 12.55 -7.36 -19.50
C LYS A 202 11.84 -7.71 -18.18
N VAL A 203 10.60 -7.29 -18.08
CA VAL A 203 9.75 -7.55 -16.90
C VAL A 203 9.64 -9.05 -16.64
N ARG A 204 9.50 -9.86 -17.68
CA ARG A 204 9.41 -11.34 -17.60
C ARG A 204 10.59 -12.00 -16.89
N ASP A 205 11.78 -11.38 -16.96
CA ASP A 205 13.01 -11.97 -16.43
C ASP A 205 13.13 -11.83 -14.90
N ILE A 206 12.29 -10.96 -14.30
CA ILE A 206 12.33 -10.64 -12.87
C ILE A 206 10.96 -10.65 -12.19
N MET A 207 9.87 -10.79 -12.95
CA MET A 207 8.54 -10.87 -12.34
C MET A 207 8.41 -12.11 -11.48
N ARG A 208 7.61 -12.01 -10.41
CA ARG A 208 7.15 -13.18 -9.65
C ARG A 208 5.89 -13.77 -10.31
N ARG A 209 5.65 -15.05 -10.09
CA ARG A 209 4.36 -15.64 -10.42
C ARG A 209 3.25 -14.90 -9.65
N ALA A 210 2.23 -14.45 -10.35
CA ALA A 210 1.06 -13.88 -9.71
C ALA A 210 0.23 -14.97 -9.02
N ILE A 211 -0.24 -14.67 -7.81
CA ILE A 211 -1.34 -15.41 -7.21
C ILE A 211 -2.60 -14.68 -7.63
N SER A 212 -3.55 -15.38 -8.21
CA SER A 212 -4.79 -14.80 -8.69
C SER A 212 -6.02 -15.53 -8.18
N VAL A 213 -7.11 -14.80 -8.07
CA VAL A 213 -8.45 -15.31 -7.73
C VAL A 213 -9.47 -14.70 -8.70
N GLU A 214 -10.55 -15.42 -8.93
CA GLU A 214 -11.67 -14.91 -9.74
C GLU A 214 -12.44 -13.82 -9.00
N ARG A 215 -13.07 -12.93 -9.76
CA ARG A 215 -14.03 -11.99 -9.20
C ARG A 215 -15.12 -12.73 -8.41
N GLY A 216 -15.69 -12.09 -7.40
CA GLY A 216 -16.68 -12.72 -6.52
C GLY A 216 -16.08 -13.62 -5.43
N THR A 217 -14.77 -13.91 -5.45
CA THR A 217 -14.11 -14.68 -4.39
C THR A 217 -14.29 -13.97 -3.03
N ARG A 218 -14.60 -14.74 -1.99
CA ARG A 218 -14.82 -14.19 -0.64
C ARG A 218 -13.50 -13.79 0.02
N LEU A 219 -13.49 -12.67 0.75
CA LEU A 219 -12.29 -12.20 1.44
C LEU A 219 -11.74 -13.19 2.47
N ASN A 220 -12.60 -13.99 3.10
CA ASN A 220 -12.16 -15.02 4.04
C ASN A 220 -11.27 -16.09 3.38
N GLU A 221 -11.45 -16.34 2.08
CA GLU A 221 -10.62 -17.31 1.32
C GLU A 221 -9.20 -16.74 1.07
N LEU A 222 -9.03 -15.42 1.10
CA LEU A 222 -7.74 -14.77 0.88
C LEU A 222 -6.86 -14.73 2.14
N VAL A 223 -7.42 -14.96 3.32
CA VAL A 223 -6.70 -14.83 4.59
C VAL A 223 -5.42 -15.66 4.62
N ASP A 224 -5.50 -16.94 4.25
CA ASP A 224 -4.32 -17.81 4.22
C ASP A 224 -3.37 -17.48 3.05
N MET A 225 -3.89 -16.96 1.94
CA MET A 225 -3.07 -16.51 0.82
C MET A 225 -2.24 -15.28 1.20
N PHE A 226 -2.78 -14.36 2.02
CA PHE A 226 -2.07 -13.17 2.50
C PHE A 226 -0.91 -13.49 3.45
N LYS A 227 -0.89 -14.64 4.12
CA LYS A 227 0.25 -15.08 4.94
C LYS A 227 1.53 -15.25 4.13
N ARG A 228 1.41 -15.51 2.82
CA ARG A 228 2.53 -15.77 1.90
C ARG A 228 2.67 -14.74 0.78
N ASN A 229 1.66 -13.89 0.59
CA ASN A 229 1.61 -12.95 -0.52
C ASN A 229 1.18 -11.57 -0.05
N GLU A 230 1.90 -10.55 -0.44
CA GLU A 230 1.57 -9.13 -0.12
C GLU A 230 0.42 -8.59 -0.95
N GLU A 231 0.14 -9.22 -2.10
CA GLU A 231 -0.92 -8.85 -3.02
C GLU A 231 -1.45 -10.06 -3.77
N ILE A 232 -2.74 -10.00 -4.12
CA ILE A 232 -3.46 -11.00 -4.91
C ILE A 232 -4.08 -10.29 -6.09
N VAL A 233 -3.91 -10.85 -7.28
CA VAL A 233 -4.51 -10.31 -8.52
C VAL A 233 -5.93 -10.85 -8.65
N VAL A 234 -6.89 -9.97 -8.85
CA VAL A 234 -8.26 -10.38 -9.18
C VAL A 234 -8.40 -10.46 -10.69
N VAL A 235 -8.87 -11.58 -11.17
CA VAL A 235 -9.05 -11.81 -12.61
C VAL A 235 -10.53 -12.00 -12.97
N GLY A 236 -10.84 -11.67 -14.21
CA GLY A 236 -12.08 -12.02 -14.87
C GLY A 236 -11.73 -12.56 -16.25
N ASN A 237 -12.08 -13.83 -16.53
CA ASN A 237 -11.69 -14.52 -17.74
C ASN A 237 -10.15 -14.48 -17.96
N GLU A 238 -9.37 -14.83 -16.95
CA GLU A 238 -7.91 -14.83 -16.90
C GLU A 238 -7.22 -13.46 -17.09
N ARG A 239 -7.99 -12.40 -17.29
CA ARG A 239 -7.46 -11.04 -17.43
C ARG A 239 -7.50 -10.30 -16.10
N PRO A 240 -6.43 -9.58 -15.70
CA PRO A 240 -6.39 -8.87 -14.44
C PRO A 240 -7.34 -7.67 -14.48
N ILE A 241 -8.30 -7.65 -13.55
CA ILE A 241 -9.28 -6.58 -13.37
C ILE A 241 -9.00 -5.75 -12.12
N GLY A 242 -8.34 -6.36 -11.11
CA GLY A 242 -8.01 -5.68 -9.87
C GLY A 242 -6.84 -6.28 -9.12
N ILE A 243 -6.46 -5.61 -8.03
CA ILE A 243 -5.50 -6.10 -7.04
C ILE A 243 -6.10 -5.91 -5.66
N VAL A 244 -5.92 -6.89 -4.79
CA VAL A 244 -6.30 -6.83 -3.37
C VAL A 244 -5.06 -7.06 -2.51
N THR A 245 -4.89 -6.24 -1.48
CA THR A 245 -3.87 -6.37 -0.45
C THR A 245 -4.50 -6.63 0.92
N PRO A 246 -3.74 -7.10 1.94
CA PRO A 246 -4.24 -7.19 3.30
C PRO A 246 -4.93 -5.91 3.78
N ARG A 247 -4.35 -4.76 3.48
CA ARG A 247 -4.92 -3.45 3.84
C ARG A 247 -6.27 -3.20 3.19
N ASP A 248 -6.42 -3.50 1.90
CA ASP A 248 -7.69 -3.31 1.19
C ASP A 248 -8.80 -4.13 1.85
N ALA A 249 -8.48 -5.36 2.29
CA ALA A 249 -9.41 -6.18 3.05
C ALA A 249 -9.74 -5.58 4.42
N LEU A 250 -8.77 -5.00 5.15
CA LEU A 250 -9.03 -4.36 6.43
C LEU A 250 -9.85 -3.08 6.31
N GLU A 251 -9.68 -2.31 5.24
CA GLU A 251 -10.40 -1.05 5.01
C GLU A 251 -11.93 -1.26 5.07
N ILE A 252 -12.45 -2.38 4.55
CA ILE A 252 -13.89 -2.64 4.50
C ILE A 252 -14.49 -2.98 5.86
N THR A 253 -13.66 -3.35 6.85
CA THR A 253 -14.11 -3.63 8.21
C THR A 253 -14.27 -2.36 9.06
N LEU A 254 -13.79 -1.21 8.60
CA LEU A 254 -13.98 0.06 9.28
C LEU A 254 -15.47 0.36 9.48
N PRO A 255 -15.86 0.83 10.68
CA PRO A 255 -17.26 1.10 10.96
C PRO A 255 -17.78 2.23 10.07
N TYR A 256 -19.02 2.07 9.62
CA TYR A 256 -19.75 3.09 8.89
C TYR A 256 -20.03 4.33 9.78
N ARG A 257 -19.86 5.54 9.26
CA ARG A 257 -20.13 6.80 9.96
C ARG A 257 -20.95 7.74 9.08
N LYS A 258 -21.89 8.48 9.67
CA LYS A 258 -22.66 9.53 8.96
C LYS A 258 -21.76 10.59 8.34
N GLU A 259 -20.66 10.94 9.03
CA GLU A 259 -19.63 11.83 8.53
C GLU A 259 -18.34 11.03 8.31
N PRO A 260 -17.91 10.82 7.06
CA PRO A 260 -16.68 10.08 6.79
C PRO A 260 -15.48 10.85 7.34
N ARG A 261 -14.65 10.17 8.13
CA ARG A 261 -13.38 10.77 8.59
C ARG A 261 -12.38 10.81 7.44
N ILE A 262 -11.74 11.96 7.30
CA ILE A 262 -10.60 12.14 6.41
C ILE A 262 -9.36 11.70 7.19
N HIS A 263 -8.69 10.67 6.70
CA HIS A 263 -7.43 10.19 7.25
C HIS A 263 -6.30 10.57 6.30
N ILE A 264 -5.34 11.37 6.78
CA ILE A 264 -4.22 11.84 5.97
C ILE A 264 -2.94 11.27 6.55
N ALA A 265 -2.24 10.47 5.73
CA ALA A 265 -0.99 9.82 6.10
C ALA A 265 0.21 10.41 5.32
N HIS A 266 1.40 10.22 5.87
CA HIS A 266 2.71 10.50 5.23
C HIS A 266 3.04 11.96 4.90
N THR A 267 2.47 12.95 5.62
CA THR A 267 2.76 14.36 5.36
C THR A 267 2.96 15.18 6.64
N ASP A 268 3.59 16.34 6.49
CA ASP A 268 3.73 17.31 7.58
C ASP A 268 2.39 17.99 7.96
N ALA A 269 2.39 18.71 9.07
CA ALA A 269 1.16 19.29 9.64
C ALA A 269 0.52 20.36 8.74
N GLU A 270 1.32 21.15 8.03
CA GLU A 270 0.84 22.23 7.17
C GLU A 270 0.14 21.67 5.91
N VAL A 271 0.81 20.71 5.24
CA VAL A 271 0.24 20.02 4.07
C VAL A 271 -1.00 19.24 4.47
N ARG A 272 -1.00 18.60 5.65
CA ARG A 272 -2.16 17.89 6.19
C ARG A 272 -3.37 18.80 6.30
N ARG A 273 -3.22 19.96 6.94
CA ARG A 273 -4.30 20.93 7.11
C ARG A 273 -4.88 21.39 5.77
N THR A 274 -4.02 21.71 4.81
CA THR A 274 -4.43 22.11 3.46
C THR A 274 -5.27 21.04 2.77
N ILE A 275 -4.81 19.78 2.80
CA ILE A 275 -5.53 18.65 2.20
C ILE A 275 -6.86 18.41 2.91
N GLU A 276 -6.88 18.47 4.25
CA GLU A 276 -8.07 18.28 5.06
C GLU A 276 -9.17 19.28 4.72
N GLU A 277 -8.81 20.56 4.60
CA GLU A 277 -9.74 21.64 4.22
C GLU A 277 -10.33 21.43 2.81
N GLN A 278 -9.50 21.08 1.83
CA GLN A 278 -9.94 20.83 0.45
C GLN A 278 -10.85 19.59 0.35
N MET A 279 -10.46 18.51 1.01
CA MET A 279 -11.23 17.26 1.00
C MET A 279 -12.54 17.41 1.78
N ALA A 280 -12.58 18.15 2.88
CA ALA A 280 -13.83 18.41 3.60
C ALA A 280 -14.84 19.20 2.75
N LYS A 281 -14.39 20.21 1.99
CA LYS A 281 -15.24 20.94 1.04
C LYS A 281 -15.77 20.01 -0.06
N PHE A 282 -14.91 19.14 -0.59
CA PHE A 282 -15.30 18.18 -1.60
C PHE A 282 -16.33 17.18 -1.09
N LEU A 283 -16.14 16.62 0.10
CA LEU A 283 -17.09 15.68 0.70
C LEU A 283 -18.48 16.29 0.90
N LYS A 284 -18.57 17.54 1.36
CA LYS A 284 -19.84 18.26 1.44
C LYS A 284 -20.53 18.37 0.07
N LYS A 285 -19.77 18.61 -0.99
CA LYS A 285 -20.30 18.74 -2.37
C LYS A 285 -20.83 17.41 -2.92
N ILE A 286 -20.24 16.28 -2.56
CA ILE A 286 -20.66 14.96 -3.03
C ILE A 286 -21.65 14.26 -2.09
N GLN A 287 -21.94 14.85 -0.93
CA GLN A 287 -22.94 14.38 0.00
C GLN A 287 -24.30 14.34 -0.70
N GLY A 288 -24.88 13.15 -0.86
CA GLY A 288 -26.10 12.91 -1.66
C GLY A 288 -25.87 12.32 -3.07
N LYS A 289 -24.65 12.35 -3.60
CA LYS A 289 -24.31 11.64 -4.87
C LYS A 289 -23.70 10.25 -4.60
N LEU A 290 -22.99 10.11 -3.50
CA LEU A 290 -22.45 8.85 -2.98
C LEU A 290 -23.12 8.56 -1.64
N GLU A 291 -23.95 7.53 -1.64
CA GLU A 291 -24.50 7.02 -0.39
C GLU A 291 -23.42 6.22 0.35
N ASN A 292 -23.37 6.44 1.67
CA ASN A 292 -22.66 5.53 2.55
C ASN A 292 -21.13 5.50 2.36
N ILE A 293 -20.48 6.67 2.39
CA ILE A 293 -19.02 6.75 2.49
C ILE A 293 -18.59 6.35 3.91
N ARG A 294 -17.75 5.32 4.04
CA ARG A 294 -17.22 4.83 5.34
C ARG A 294 -16.04 5.65 5.80
N ALA A 295 -15.10 5.89 4.88
CA ALA A 295 -13.89 6.64 5.16
C ALA A 295 -13.32 7.25 3.88
N VAL A 296 -12.51 8.28 4.07
CA VAL A 296 -11.66 8.86 3.03
C VAL A 296 -10.24 8.80 3.53
N ILE A 297 -9.39 8.06 2.81
CA ILE A 297 -7.99 7.89 3.16
C ILE A 297 -7.18 8.63 2.12
N VAL A 298 -6.35 9.58 2.57
CA VAL A 298 -5.50 10.39 1.69
C VAL A 298 -4.04 10.13 2.07
N TYR A 299 -3.25 9.75 1.09
CA TYR A 299 -1.80 9.63 1.19
C TYR A 299 -1.17 10.79 0.43
N ALA A 300 -0.27 11.53 1.09
CA ALA A 300 0.41 12.65 0.48
C ALA A 300 1.92 12.52 0.69
N ASP A 301 2.67 12.55 -0.40
CA ASP A 301 4.13 12.48 -0.39
C ASP A 301 4.72 13.71 -1.05
N LYS A 302 5.73 14.30 -0.40
CA LYS A 302 6.54 15.40 -0.95
C LYS A 302 7.78 14.83 -1.63
N HIS A 303 7.96 15.14 -2.90
CA HIS A 303 9.12 14.71 -3.67
C HIS A 303 10.26 15.74 -3.61
N LYS A 304 11.51 15.30 -3.76
CA LYS A 304 12.70 16.16 -3.78
C LYS A 304 12.63 17.27 -4.85
N THR A 305 11.84 17.09 -5.91
CA THR A 305 11.63 18.03 -7.00
C THR A 305 10.57 19.09 -6.73
N ARG A 306 10.25 19.38 -5.47
CA ARG A 306 9.16 20.28 -5.04
C ARG A 306 7.78 19.90 -5.59
N LYS A 307 7.57 18.65 -5.99
CA LYS A 307 6.27 18.13 -6.40
C LYS A 307 5.62 17.37 -5.24
N TYR A 308 4.30 17.42 -5.20
CA TYR A 308 3.48 16.69 -4.25
C TYR A 308 2.66 15.64 -5.02
N SER A 309 2.71 14.40 -4.59
CA SER A 309 1.77 13.36 -5.04
C SER A 309 0.72 13.14 -3.98
N VAL A 310 -0.54 13.15 -4.38
CA VAL A 310 -1.67 12.91 -3.50
C VAL A 310 -2.50 11.77 -4.07
N ARG A 311 -2.85 10.81 -3.24
CA ARG A 311 -3.77 9.72 -3.56
C ARG A 311 -4.89 9.72 -2.55
N ALA A 312 -6.15 9.62 -3.01
CA ALA A 312 -7.28 9.38 -2.12
C ALA A 312 -8.02 8.10 -2.48
N ARG A 313 -8.51 7.43 -1.45
CA ARG A 313 -9.41 6.29 -1.54
C ARG A 313 -10.69 6.64 -0.79
N LEU A 314 -11.81 6.64 -1.48
CA LEU A 314 -13.14 6.77 -0.90
C LEU A 314 -13.72 5.36 -0.75
N LEU A 315 -13.93 4.94 0.47
CA LEU A 315 -14.55 3.66 0.79
C LEU A 315 -16.05 3.85 0.86
N ALA A 316 -16.75 3.51 -0.21
CA ALA A 316 -18.21 3.58 -0.29
C ALA A 316 -18.86 2.20 -0.11
N ALA A 317 -20.17 2.15 0.09
CA ALA A 317 -20.90 0.88 0.27
C ALA A 317 -20.79 -0.06 -0.94
N LYS A 318 -20.58 0.50 -2.13
CA LYS A 318 -20.56 -0.23 -3.42
C LYS A 318 -19.16 -0.50 -3.96
N GLY A 319 -18.11 -0.14 -3.22
CA GLY A 319 -16.73 -0.36 -3.62
C GLY A 319 -15.81 0.81 -3.27
N VAL A 320 -14.60 0.77 -3.80
CA VAL A 320 -13.55 1.77 -3.57
C VAL A 320 -13.39 2.65 -4.80
N ILE A 321 -13.56 3.96 -4.62
CA ILE A 321 -13.20 4.96 -5.63
C ILE A 321 -11.83 5.47 -5.28
N ASP A 322 -10.86 5.27 -6.16
CA ASP A 322 -9.49 5.72 -5.94
C ASP A 322 -9.00 6.65 -7.05
N ALA A 323 -8.32 7.72 -6.65
CA ALA A 323 -7.71 8.64 -7.58
C ALA A 323 -6.34 9.12 -7.11
N LYS A 324 -5.55 9.61 -8.05
CA LYS A 324 -4.20 10.10 -7.80
C LYS A 324 -3.91 11.32 -8.64
N ALA A 325 -3.17 12.26 -8.03
CA ALA A 325 -2.73 13.46 -8.70
C ALA A 325 -1.32 13.85 -8.27
N VAL A 326 -0.67 14.67 -9.09
CA VAL A 326 0.64 15.24 -8.83
C VAL A 326 0.56 16.73 -9.14
N GLY A 327 1.02 17.57 -8.22
CA GLY A 327 1.07 19.01 -8.39
C GLY A 327 2.40 19.59 -7.91
N TYR A 328 2.62 20.87 -8.20
CA TYR A 328 3.81 21.59 -7.74
C TYR A 328 3.66 22.11 -6.29
N ASP A 329 2.45 22.17 -5.80
CA ASP A 329 2.09 22.53 -4.43
C ASP A 329 0.92 21.64 -3.93
N PRO A 330 0.66 21.57 -2.60
CA PRO A 330 -0.38 20.72 -2.04
C PRO A 330 -1.79 21.06 -2.54
N VAL A 331 -2.07 22.34 -2.80
CA VAL A 331 -3.39 22.79 -3.23
C VAL A 331 -3.68 22.31 -4.65
N SER A 332 -2.75 22.56 -5.59
CA SER A 332 -2.90 22.14 -6.99
C SER A 332 -2.99 20.61 -7.13
N ALA A 333 -2.17 19.88 -6.36
CA ALA A 333 -2.24 18.42 -6.33
C ALA A 333 -3.62 17.91 -5.82
N CYS A 334 -4.15 18.57 -4.78
CA CYS A 334 -5.45 18.20 -4.22
C CYS A 334 -6.62 18.58 -5.15
N GLN A 335 -6.56 19.71 -5.81
CA GLN A 335 -7.59 20.14 -6.79
C GLN A 335 -7.66 19.18 -7.97
N GLU A 336 -6.51 18.75 -8.52
CA GLU A 336 -6.49 17.74 -9.58
C GLU A 336 -7.00 16.39 -9.10
N LEU A 337 -6.65 15.98 -7.88
CA LEU A 337 -7.19 14.77 -7.25
C LEU A 337 -8.72 14.82 -7.16
N ILE A 338 -9.27 15.92 -6.65
CA ILE A 338 -10.71 16.15 -6.50
C ILE A 338 -11.40 16.10 -7.86
N SER A 339 -10.83 16.71 -8.89
CA SER A 339 -11.36 16.68 -10.26
C SER A 339 -11.47 15.24 -10.80
N LYS A 340 -10.45 14.41 -10.54
CA LYS A 340 -10.46 12.99 -10.93
C LYS A 340 -11.51 12.18 -10.18
N LEU A 341 -11.62 12.39 -8.85
CA LEU A 341 -12.65 11.76 -8.03
C LEU A 341 -14.05 12.14 -8.47
N ASP A 342 -14.32 13.43 -8.69
CA ASP A 342 -15.63 13.92 -9.14
C ASP A 342 -16.05 13.30 -10.50
N ARG A 343 -15.08 13.12 -11.40
CA ARG A 343 -15.31 12.45 -12.71
C ARG A 343 -15.68 10.97 -12.54
N GLN A 344 -14.97 10.24 -11.70
CA GLN A 344 -15.26 8.82 -11.44
C GLN A 344 -16.62 8.64 -10.77
N ILE A 345 -16.92 9.48 -9.76
CA ILE A 345 -18.22 9.46 -9.07
C ILE A 345 -19.39 9.71 -10.04
N ARG A 346 -19.24 10.66 -10.98
CA ARG A 346 -20.26 10.93 -12.01
C ARG A 346 -20.41 9.75 -12.94
N SER A 347 -19.33 9.17 -13.41
CA SER A 347 -19.36 8.00 -14.30
C SER A 347 -20.09 6.81 -13.67
N GLU A 348 -19.80 6.52 -12.39
CA GLU A 348 -20.52 5.45 -11.66
C GLU A 348 -21.99 5.77 -11.44
N HIS A 349 -22.32 7.01 -11.11
CA HIS A 349 -23.70 7.44 -10.93
C HIS A 349 -24.50 7.36 -12.24
N ASP A 350 -23.92 7.72 -13.37
CA ASP A 350 -24.56 7.66 -14.68
C ASP A 350 -24.75 6.21 -15.15
N TYR A 351 -23.78 5.33 -14.89
CA TYR A 351 -23.89 3.90 -15.15
C TYR A 351 -25.07 3.28 -14.39
N MET A 352 -25.18 3.57 -13.09
CA MET A 352 -26.28 3.04 -12.26
C MET A 352 -27.66 3.57 -12.65
N ARG A 353 -27.75 4.84 -13.08
CA ARG A 353 -29.01 5.38 -13.63
C ARG A 353 -29.44 4.66 -14.92
N THR A 354 -28.46 4.25 -15.70
CA THR A 354 -28.73 3.53 -16.97
C THR A 354 -29.18 2.10 -16.69
N GLU A 355 -28.55 1.37 -15.77
CA GLU A 355 -28.99 0.03 -15.35
C GLU A 355 -30.40 0.05 -14.73
N GLN A 356 -30.68 1.00 -13.83
CA GLN A 356 -32.02 1.13 -13.24
C GLN A 356 -33.09 1.47 -14.27
N ARG A 357 -32.78 2.20 -15.35
CA ARG A 357 -33.68 2.48 -16.44
C ARG A 357 -33.90 1.28 -17.36
N GLN A 358 -32.88 0.44 -17.54
CA GLN A 358 -33.01 -0.81 -18.30
C GLN A 358 -33.84 -1.83 -17.53
N HIS A 359 -33.60 -2.03 -16.25
CA HIS A 359 -34.43 -2.91 -15.40
C HIS A 359 -35.88 -2.45 -15.28
N LYS A 360 -36.19 -1.14 -15.33
CA LYS A 360 -37.57 -0.63 -15.34
C LYS A 360 -38.28 -0.78 -16.70
N LYS A 361 -37.57 -1.12 -17.76
CA LYS A 361 -38.16 -1.36 -19.10
C LYS A 361 -38.40 -2.86 -19.37
N GLU A 362 -37.86 -3.75 -18.52
CA GLU A 362 -38.06 -5.19 -18.62
C GLU A 362 -39.18 -5.71 -17.71
N PHE A 363 -39.84 -4.82 -16.97
CA PHE A 363 -41.11 -5.05 -16.25
C PHE A 363 -42.21 -4.09 -16.76
#